data_dd241b6548d83728990db810cef78eba
#
_entry.id   dd241b6548d83728990db810cef78eba
#
_cell.length_a   1.000
_cell.length_b   1.000
_cell.length_c   1.000
_cell.angle_alpha   90.00
_cell.angle_beta   90.00
_cell.angle_gamma   90.00
#
_symmetry.space_group_name_H-M   'P 1'
#
loop_
_entity.id
_entity.type
_entity.pdbx_description
1 polymer ?
#
loop_
_entity_poly.entity_id
_entity_poly.type
_entity_poly.pdbx_seq_one_letter_code
_entity_poly.pdbx_strand_id
1 'polypeptide(L)'
;MRYDVIVAGGGPVGLACGISLARDGRRVCVIERSPVSVLADPPFDGREIALTHHAANWLKDAGAWAEIPATSICPMHTARIETGTAGSPPLLFDAPADGPDALGYLVANHLIRRALYRLAERTPALEIRAAAGIETARLNPQVASVPLP
;
A
#
# COMPACT_ATOMS: atom_id res chain seq x y z
N MET A 1 -19.25 16.21 -7.34
CA MET A 1 -19.58 14.82 -6.91
C MET A 1 -19.42 14.72 -5.41
N ARG A 2 -20.11 13.80 -4.75
CA ARG A 2 -20.03 13.61 -3.30
C ARG A 2 -19.51 12.20 -3.01
N TYR A 3 -18.49 12.09 -2.18
CA TYR A 3 -17.91 10.84 -1.70
C TYR A 3 -18.14 10.72 -0.19
N ASP A 4 -18.09 9.52 0.33
CA ASP A 4 -18.14 9.26 1.75
C ASP A 4 -16.74 9.45 2.36
N VAL A 5 -15.69 9.14 1.58
CA VAL A 5 -14.31 9.29 1.98
C VAL A 5 -13.46 9.82 0.83
N ILE A 6 -12.54 10.73 1.16
CA ILE A 6 -11.48 11.18 0.26
C ILE A 6 -10.14 10.73 0.87
N VAL A 7 -9.35 10.02 0.08
CA VAL A 7 -8.01 9.56 0.45
C VAL A 7 -6.98 10.40 -0.29
N ALA A 8 -6.08 11.03 0.44
CA ALA A 8 -4.98 11.82 -0.11
C ALA A 8 -3.75 10.94 -0.33
N GLY A 9 -3.42 10.68 -1.58
CA GLY A 9 -2.28 9.86 -2.01
C GLY A 9 -2.68 8.46 -2.49
N GLY A 10 -2.27 8.12 -3.72
CA GLY A 10 -2.44 6.81 -4.36
C GLY A 10 -1.25 5.87 -4.17
N GLY A 11 -0.52 5.99 -3.07
CA GLY A 11 0.51 5.04 -2.68
C GLY A 11 -0.08 3.73 -2.13
N PRO A 12 0.75 2.74 -1.74
CA PRO A 12 0.27 1.44 -1.27
C PRO A 12 -0.77 1.53 -0.14
N VAL A 13 -0.51 2.38 0.84
CA VAL A 13 -1.40 2.56 2.00
C VAL A 13 -2.71 3.21 1.59
N GLY A 14 -2.66 4.27 0.77
CA GLY A 14 -3.86 4.97 0.33
C GLY A 14 -4.75 4.10 -0.55
N LEU A 15 -4.16 3.34 -1.48
CA LEU A 15 -4.91 2.39 -2.31
C LEU A 15 -5.52 1.26 -1.47
N ALA A 16 -4.75 0.68 -0.53
CA ALA A 16 -5.26 -0.37 0.35
C ALA A 16 -6.43 0.13 1.22
N CYS A 17 -6.29 1.32 1.79
CA CYS A 17 -7.35 1.97 2.56
C CYS A 17 -8.60 2.21 1.69
N GLY A 18 -8.41 2.80 0.50
CA GLY A 18 -9.50 3.07 -0.43
C GLY A 18 -10.25 1.81 -0.85
N ILE A 19 -9.52 0.74 -1.18
CA ILE A 19 -10.09 -0.56 -1.54
C ILE A 19 -10.92 -1.14 -0.39
N SER A 20 -10.37 -1.13 0.84
CA SER A 20 -11.06 -1.65 2.01
C SER A 20 -12.37 -0.92 2.26
N LEU A 21 -12.34 0.42 2.25
CA LEU A 21 -13.53 1.24 2.47
C LEU A 21 -14.57 1.09 1.36
N ALA A 22 -14.13 0.96 0.10
CA ALA A 22 -15.04 0.75 -1.02
C ALA A 22 -15.73 -0.62 -0.94
N ARG A 23 -15.02 -1.66 -0.48
CA ARG A 23 -15.60 -2.99 -0.22
C ARG A 23 -16.62 -2.99 0.92
N ASP A 24 -16.44 -2.09 1.89
CA ASP A 24 -17.42 -1.85 2.96
C ASP A 24 -18.59 -0.96 2.50
N GLY A 25 -18.76 -0.74 1.20
CA GLY A 25 -19.87 -0.02 0.60
C GLY A 25 -19.75 1.50 0.63
N ARG A 26 -18.58 2.06 0.95
CA ARG A 26 -18.32 3.51 0.90
C ARG A 26 -17.98 3.96 -0.52
N ARG A 27 -18.46 5.13 -0.90
CA ARG A 27 -17.98 5.79 -2.12
C ARG A 27 -16.68 6.51 -1.81
N VAL A 28 -15.58 6.06 -2.41
CA VAL A 28 -14.24 6.53 -2.11
C VAL A 28 -13.65 7.25 -3.31
N CYS A 29 -12.98 8.36 -3.07
CA CYS A 29 -12.14 9.04 -4.03
C CYS A 29 -10.70 9.06 -3.53
N VAL A 30 -9.78 8.45 -4.29
CA VAL A 30 -8.35 8.55 -4.07
C VAL A 30 -7.81 9.66 -4.97
N ILE A 31 -7.15 10.66 -4.39
CA ILE A 31 -6.54 11.77 -5.14
C ILE A 31 -5.04 11.58 -5.14
N GLU A 32 -4.44 11.50 -6.33
CA GLU A 32 -3.01 11.24 -6.50
C GLU A 32 -2.40 12.23 -7.51
N ARG A 33 -1.25 12.81 -7.16
CA ARG A 33 -0.54 13.77 -8.00
C ARG A 33 0.14 13.15 -9.22
N SER A 34 0.52 11.87 -9.11
CA SER A 34 1.15 11.15 -10.21
C SER A 34 0.14 10.87 -11.33
N PRO A 35 0.55 10.90 -12.59
CA PRO A 35 -0.33 10.53 -13.70
C PRO A 35 -0.65 9.03 -13.69
N VAL A 36 -1.71 8.66 -14.40
CA VAL A 36 -2.17 7.27 -14.53
C VAL A 36 -1.05 6.34 -15.00
N SER A 37 -0.22 6.77 -15.94
CA SER A 37 0.90 5.96 -16.45
C SER A 37 1.88 5.52 -15.36
N VAL A 38 2.15 6.40 -14.38
CA VAL A 38 3.03 6.09 -13.24
C VAL A 38 2.34 5.23 -12.20
N LEU A 39 1.01 5.29 -12.10
CA LEU A 39 0.24 4.41 -11.21
C LEU A 39 0.12 3.00 -11.79
N ALA A 40 -0.15 2.90 -13.09
CA ALA A 40 -0.34 1.63 -13.79
C ALA A 40 0.97 0.83 -13.94
N ASP A 41 2.08 1.54 -14.16
CA ASP A 41 3.41 0.93 -14.26
C ASP A 41 4.44 1.78 -13.48
N PRO A 42 4.47 1.64 -12.14
CA PRO A 42 5.39 2.40 -11.32
C PRO A 42 6.84 2.00 -11.61
N PRO A 43 7.75 2.96 -11.78
CA PRO A 43 9.15 2.66 -11.96
C PRO A 43 9.75 1.97 -10.72
N PHE A 44 10.76 1.12 -10.95
CA PHE A 44 11.55 0.57 -9.86
C PHE A 44 12.23 1.71 -9.09
N ASP A 45 12.02 1.76 -7.79
CA ASP A 45 12.53 2.83 -6.92
C ASP A 45 13.58 2.34 -5.90
N GLY A 46 14.06 1.10 -6.05
CA GLY A 46 15.08 0.51 -5.19
C GLY A 46 14.59 0.15 -3.78
N ARG A 47 13.30 0.29 -3.48
CA ARG A 47 12.76 -0.01 -2.15
C ARG A 47 12.15 -1.40 -2.11
N GLU A 48 12.56 -2.17 -1.10
CA GLU A 48 11.93 -3.41 -0.69
C GLU A 48 11.08 -3.14 0.56
N ILE A 49 9.87 -3.65 0.57
CA ILE A 49 8.95 -3.51 1.70
C ILE A 49 8.86 -4.83 2.45
N ALA A 50 9.20 -4.80 3.73
CA ALA A 50 8.97 -5.92 4.63
C ALA A 50 7.48 -5.98 5.01
N LEU A 51 6.78 -6.92 4.44
CA LEU A 51 5.36 -7.18 4.73
C LEU A 51 5.25 -8.17 5.88
N THR A 52 4.51 -7.81 6.92
CA THR A 52 4.10 -8.75 7.97
C THR A 52 3.15 -9.79 7.40
N HIS A 53 2.98 -10.93 8.09
CA HIS A 53 1.96 -11.93 7.73
C HIS A 53 0.57 -11.33 7.62
N HIS A 54 0.22 -10.40 8.51
CA HIS A 54 -1.06 -9.70 8.47
C HIS A 54 -1.25 -8.91 7.17
N ALA A 55 -0.24 -8.11 6.79
CA ALA A 55 -0.27 -7.35 5.54
C ALA A 55 -0.32 -8.25 4.30
N ALA A 56 0.47 -9.34 4.29
CA ALA A 56 0.46 -10.32 3.20
C ALA A 56 -0.88 -11.04 3.08
N ASN A 57 -1.50 -11.42 4.20
CA ASN A 57 -2.81 -12.05 4.22
C ASN A 57 -3.89 -11.09 3.71
N TRP A 58 -3.87 -9.83 4.13
CA TRP A 58 -4.78 -8.83 3.57
C TRP A 58 -4.63 -8.70 2.05
N LEU A 59 -3.40 -8.64 1.53
CA LEU A 59 -3.15 -8.60 0.07
C LEU A 59 -3.67 -9.84 -0.66
N LYS A 60 -3.58 -11.04 -0.02
CA LYS A 60 -4.12 -12.29 -0.55
C LYS A 60 -5.65 -12.26 -0.59
N ASP A 61 -6.28 -11.90 0.52
CA ASP A 61 -7.74 -11.83 0.66
C ASP A 61 -8.34 -10.74 -0.25
N ALA A 62 -7.60 -9.66 -0.43
CA ALA A 62 -7.97 -8.61 -1.36
C ALA A 62 -7.80 -9.01 -2.83
N GLY A 63 -6.98 -10.00 -3.15
CA GLY A 63 -6.67 -10.44 -4.50
C GLY A 63 -5.52 -9.69 -5.17
N ALA A 64 -4.83 -8.79 -4.44
CA ALA A 64 -3.66 -8.08 -4.97
C ALA A 64 -2.39 -8.95 -4.99
N TRP A 65 -2.28 -9.92 -4.09
CA TRP A 65 -1.12 -10.80 -3.99
C TRP A 65 -0.86 -11.61 -5.26
N ALA A 66 -1.91 -12.07 -5.92
CA ALA A 66 -1.82 -12.84 -7.16
C ALA A 66 -1.29 -12.04 -8.36
N GLU A 67 -1.32 -10.71 -8.28
CA GLU A 67 -0.75 -9.81 -9.31
C GLU A 67 0.77 -9.64 -9.16
N ILE A 68 1.36 -10.10 -8.04
CA ILE A 68 2.80 -10.01 -7.77
C ILE A 68 3.44 -11.33 -8.23
N PRO A 69 4.47 -11.29 -9.11
CA PRO A 69 5.16 -12.49 -9.51
C PRO A 69 5.72 -13.26 -8.31
N ALA A 70 5.47 -14.56 -8.22
CA ALA A 70 5.92 -15.39 -7.09
C ALA A 70 7.45 -15.34 -6.90
N THR A 71 8.20 -15.19 -7.99
CA THR A 71 9.66 -15.04 -7.99
C THR A 71 10.15 -13.72 -7.38
N SER A 72 9.26 -12.75 -7.19
CA SER A 72 9.53 -11.45 -6.58
C SER A 72 9.05 -11.34 -5.13
N ILE A 73 8.63 -12.44 -4.54
CA ILE A 73 8.23 -12.53 -3.14
C ILE A 73 9.29 -13.33 -2.40
N CYS A 74 10.08 -12.63 -1.59
CA CYS A 74 11.17 -13.24 -0.83
C CYS A 74 10.74 -13.47 0.62
N PRO A 75 10.69 -14.71 1.14
CA PRO A 75 10.45 -14.94 2.56
C PRO A 75 11.63 -14.40 3.38
N MET A 76 11.34 -13.73 4.49
CA MET A 76 12.31 -13.16 5.39
C MET A 76 12.47 -14.07 6.61
N HIS A 77 13.56 -14.84 6.70
CA HIS A 77 13.80 -15.78 7.78
C HIS A 77 14.46 -15.13 8.99
N THR A 78 15.32 -14.16 8.76
CA THR A 78 16.07 -13.45 9.82
C THR A 78 16.00 -11.94 9.58
N ALA A 79 15.78 -11.17 10.63
CA ALA A 79 15.97 -9.72 10.64
C ALA A 79 17.08 -9.34 11.63
N ARG A 80 18.05 -8.56 11.18
CA ARG A 80 19.18 -8.08 11.98
C ARG A 80 19.11 -6.55 12.06
N ILE A 81 19.06 -6.03 13.28
CA ILE A 81 19.04 -4.60 13.55
C ILE A 81 20.36 -4.20 14.21
N GLU A 82 21.04 -3.24 13.62
CA GLU A 82 22.29 -2.68 14.15
C GLU A 82 22.04 -1.24 14.59
N THR A 83 22.61 -0.87 15.75
CA THR A 83 22.49 0.49 16.29
C THR A 83 23.43 1.49 15.65
N GLY A 84 24.41 1.03 14.84
CA GLY A 84 25.46 1.85 14.28
C GLY A 84 26.56 2.23 15.29
N THR A 85 26.45 1.82 16.55
CA THR A 85 27.46 2.03 17.58
C THR A 85 28.47 0.90 17.53
N ALA A 86 29.76 1.23 17.33
CA ALA A 86 30.83 0.24 17.30
C ALA A 86 30.86 -0.59 18.61
N GLY A 87 30.85 -1.92 18.47
CA GLY A 87 30.90 -2.86 19.60
C GLY A 87 29.56 -3.20 20.24
N SER A 88 28.44 -2.60 19.81
CA SER A 88 27.10 -3.01 20.24
C SER A 88 26.70 -4.30 19.54
N PRO A 89 26.19 -5.32 20.27
CA PRO A 89 25.69 -6.53 19.62
C PRO A 89 24.43 -6.21 18.81
N PRO A 90 24.23 -6.83 17.65
CA PRO A 90 23.02 -6.67 16.86
C PRO A 90 21.83 -7.32 17.59
N LEU A 91 20.64 -6.77 17.39
CA LEU A 91 19.39 -7.43 17.76
C LEU A 91 18.96 -8.33 16.60
N LEU A 92 18.83 -9.63 16.88
CA LEU A 92 18.46 -10.64 15.90
C LEU A 92 17.02 -11.12 16.17
N PHE A 93 16.25 -11.24 15.11
CA PHE A 93 14.93 -11.90 15.11
C PHE A 93 14.98 -13.01 14.08
N ASP A 94 14.74 -14.23 14.51
CA ASP A 94 14.63 -15.40 13.63
C ASP A 94 13.17 -15.87 13.57
N ALA A 95 12.81 -16.48 12.46
CA ALA A 95 11.51 -17.13 12.36
C ALA A 95 11.42 -18.24 13.41
N PRO A 96 10.28 -18.37 14.13
CA PRO A 96 10.14 -19.36 15.19
C PRO A 96 10.14 -20.77 14.63
N ALA A 97 10.82 -21.70 15.31
CA ALA A 97 10.93 -23.11 14.87
C ALA A 97 9.55 -23.82 14.81
N ASP A 98 8.62 -23.42 15.66
CA ASP A 98 7.27 -24.01 15.76
C ASP A 98 6.17 -23.11 15.18
N GLY A 99 6.55 -22.17 14.29
CA GLY A 99 5.65 -21.17 13.71
C GLY A 99 5.75 -21.09 12.19
N PRO A 100 5.33 -19.98 11.61
CA PRO A 100 5.53 -19.73 10.18
C PRO A 100 7.01 -19.80 9.81
N ASP A 101 7.33 -20.38 8.65
CA ASP A 101 8.71 -20.53 8.16
C ASP A 101 9.45 -19.21 7.91
N ALA A 102 8.79 -18.08 8.05
CA ALA A 102 9.34 -16.75 7.82
C ALA A 102 8.75 -15.72 8.80
N LEU A 103 9.48 -14.64 9.07
CA LEU A 103 9.00 -13.46 9.80
C LEU A 103 7.98 -12.64 8.99
N GLY A 104 8.02 -12.78 7.69
CA GLY A 104 7.22 -12.05 6.72
C GLY A 104 7.82 -12.16 5.34
N TYR A 105 7.52 -11.21 4.48
CA TYR A 105 7.95 -11.24 3.07
C TYR A 105 8.56 -9.90 2.66
N LEU A 106 9.64 -9.95 1.90
CA LEU A 106 10.19 -8.79 1.20
C LEU A 106 9.62 -8.76 -0.22
N VAL A 107 9.06 -7.61 -0.60
CA VAL A 107 8.48 -7.39 -1.92
C VAL A 107 8.85 -6.00 -2.40
N ALA A 108 9.29 -5.89 -3.64
CA ALA A 108 9.64 -4.60 -4.22
C ALA A 108 8.42 -3.65 -4.26
N ASN A 109 8.60 -2.41 -3.79
CA ASN A 109 7.55 -1.42 -3.62
C ASN A 109 6.74 -1.16 -4.90
N HIS A 110 7.42 -1.07 -6.06
CA HIS A 110 6.75 -0.84 -7.34
C HIS A 110 5.78 -1.96 -7.72
N LEU A 111 6.07 -3.22 -7.35
CA LEU A 111 5.20 -4.36 -7.60
C LEU A 111 3.94 -4.30 -6.71
N ILE A 112 4.09 -3.93 -5.44
CA ILE A 112 2.97 -3.73 -4.52
C ILE A 112 2.07 -2.61 -5.05
N ARG A 113 2.66 -1.49 -5.46
CA ARG A 113 1.93 -0.34 -6.01
C ARG A 113 1.14 -0.73 -7.25
N ARG A 114 1.76 -1.43 -8.19
CA ARG A 114 1.13 -1.90 -9.43
C ARG A 114 -0.04 -2.85 -9.14
N ALA A 115 0.17 -3.82 -8.24
CA ALA A 115 -0.86 -4.78 -7.87
C ALA A 115 -2.08 -4.10 -7.24
N LEU A 116 -1.85 -3.18 -6.31
CA LEU A 116 -2.92 -2.43 -5.65
C LEU A 116 -3.63 -1.48 -6.61
N TYR A 117 -2.92 -0.83 -7.52
CA TYR A 117 -3.55 0.03 -8.53
C TYR A 117 -4.48 -0.78 -9.44
N ARG A 118 -4.04 -1.91 -9.98
CA ARG A 118 -4.86 -2.81 -10.80
C ARG A 118 -6.10 -3.31 -10.05
N LEU A 119 -5.96 -3.59 -8.76
CA LEU A 119 -7.09 -3.98 -7.93
C LEU A 119 -8.06 -2.81 -7.73
N ALA A 120 -7.55 -1.61 -7.48
CA ALA A 120 -8.35 -0.41 -7.29
C ALA A 120 -9.17 -0.06 -8.54
N GLU A 121 -8.59 -0.18 -9.75
CA GLU A 121 -9.31 0.02 -11.01
C GLU A 121 -10.51 -0.91 -11.18
N ARG A 122 -10.47 -2.09 -10.58
CA ARG A 122 -11.54 -3.10 -10.64
C ARG A 122 -12.47 -3.05 -9.42
N THR A 123 -12.21 -2.15 -8.47
CA THR A 123 -13.00 -2.04 -7.24
C THR A 123 -14.18 -1.09 -7.45
N PRO A 124 -15.43 -1.57 -7.42
CA PRO A 124 -16.60 -0.72 -7.50
C PRO A 124 -16.59 0.32 -6.36
N ALA A 125 -17.23 1.46 -6.58
CA ALA A 125 -17.34 2.57 -5.63
C ALA A 125 -15.99 3.25 -5.24
N LEU A 126 -14.87 2.88 -5.89
CA LEU A 126 -13.59 3.57 -5.77
C LEU A 126 -13.27 4.32 -7.06
N GLU A 127 -13.06 5.61 -6.96
CA GLU A 127 -12.59 6.46 -8.05
C GLU A 127 -11.17 6.93 -7.77
N ILE A 128 -10.29 6.84 -8.77
CA ILE A 128 -8.92 7.38 -8.69
C ILE A 128 -8.85 8.63 -9.55
N ARG A 129 -8.52 9.75 -8.93
CA ARG A 129 -8.20 11.02 -9.59
C ARG A 129 -6.70 11.20 -9.63
N ALA A 130 -6.12 10.74 -10.73
CA ALA A 130 -4.70 10.89 -11.02
C ALA A 130 -4.38 12.27 -11.60
N ALA A 131 -3.11 12.65 -11.55
CA ALA A 131 -2.61 13.97 -11.97
C ALA A 131 -3.31 15.14 -11.24
N ALA A 132 -3.83 14.89 -10.04
CA ALA A 132 -4.54 15.86 -9.20
C ALA A 132 -3.83 16.02 -7.85
N GLY A 133 -3.51 17.24 -7.48
CA GLY A 133 -2.94 17.58 -6.17
C GLY A 133 -4.02 18.10 -5.22
N ILE A 134 -3.80 17.94 -3.93
CA ILE A 134 -4.59 18.59 -2.89
C ILE A 134 -3.76 19.76 -2.36
N GLU A 135 -4.14 20.97 -2.72
CA GLU A 135 -3.49 22.19 -2.20
C GLU A 135 -4.10 22.61 -0.87
N THR A 136 -5.40 22.46 -0.73
CA THR A 136 -6.14 22.89 0.46
C THR A 136 -7.27 21.92 0.76
N ALA A 137 -7.40 21.52 2.03
CA ALA A 137 -8.57 20.84 2.53
C ALA A 137 -9.34 21.77 3.49
N ARG A 138 -10.62 21.97 3.24
CA ARG A 138 -11.49 22.73 4.15
C ARG A 138 -12.34 21.78 4.94
N LEU A 139 -12.21 21.84 6.26
CA LEU A 139 -12.96 21.00 7.19
C LEU A 139 -14.05 21.85 7.85
N ASN A 140 -15.27 21.38 7.87
CA ASN A 140 -16.33 21.87 8.74
C ASN A 140 -16.92 20.67 9.51
N PRO A 141 -17.75 20.90 10.54
CA PRO A 141 -18.28 19.81 11.37
C PRO A 141 -19.07 18.73 10.62
N GLN A 142 -19.55 19.02 9.40
CA GLN A 142 -20.40 18.11 8.63
C GLN A 142 -19.77 17.62 7.34
N VAL A 143 -18.85 18.38 6.74
CA VAL A 143 -18.30 18.07 5.42
C VAL A 143 -16.84 18.52 5.33
N ALA A 144 -15.99 17.64 4.82
CA ALA A 144 -14.66 18.02 4.32
C ALA A 144 -14.79 18.34 2.82
N SER A 145 -14.22 19.42 2.35
CA SER A 145 -14.18 19.75 0.93
C SER A 145 -12.75 19.94 0.45
N VAL A 146 -12.47 19.35 -0.70
CA VAL A 146 -11.19 19.49 -1.39
C VAL A 146 -11.49 20.07 -2.77
N PRO A 147 -11.10 21.34 -3.04
CA PRO A 147 -11.14 21.87 -4.39
C PRO A 147 -10.13 21.10 -5.25
N LEU A 148 -10.57 20.65 -6.41
CA LEU A 148 -9.70 20.06 -7.42
C LEU A 148 -9.42 21.12 -8.49
N PRO A 149 -8.21 21.15 -9.06
CA PRO A 149 -7.89 22.03 -10.15
C PRO A 149 -8.71 21.76 -11.39
#